data_d4354b404e70a06ce7d4e1e4c5637b01
#
_entry.id   d4354b404e70a06ce7d4e1e4c5637b01
#
_cell.length_a   1.000
_cell.length_b   1.000
_cell.length_c   1.000
_cell.angle_alpha   90.00
_cell.angle_beta   90.00
_cell.angle_gamma   90.00
#
_symmetry.space_group_name_H-M   'P 1'
#
loop_
_entity.id
_entity.type
_entity.pdbx_description
1 polymer ?
#
loop_
_entity_poly.entity_id
_entity_poly.type
_entity_poly.pdbx_seq_one_letter_code
_entity_poly.pdbx_strand_id
1 'polypeptide(L)'
;RDYIKNVASSEIYPTWPEAALRANILAQITYALNRIYTEWYPSQGYDFDITNSIAYDQAFVQDRDIFENVSRIVDEIFNSYVVQQGSVAPYFTQYCSGAARQCAGLSQWGTVELAEQGYGPYEILQYYYGDNIDIVSNAPIAPNIPSYPGIPLRLGSAGEDVRTIQRQLNRIGDNYPAIPEIQQTDGIFTPETEEAVRKFQQIFNLEQDGIVGEATWYKIKYL
;
A
#
# COMPACT_ATOMS: atom_id res chain seq x y z
N ARG A 1 -1.15 4.78 -4.21
CA ARG A 1 -1.15 4.83 -5.68
C ARG A 1 0.07 5.54 -6.21
N ASP A 2 0.34 6.75 -5.75
CA ASP A 2 1.43 7.60 -6.25
C ASP A 2 2.80 6.94 -6.13
N TYR A 3 3.05 6.18 -5.07
CA TYR A 3 4.24 5.35 -4.92
C TYR A 3 4.40 4.36 -6.09
N ILE A 4 3.36 3.58 -6.40
CA ILE A 4 3.43 2.59 -7.51
C ILE A 4 3.55 3.28 -8.88
N LYS A 5 2.86 4.40 -9.10
CA LYS A 5 3.03 5.19 -10.33
C LYS A 5 4.47 5.65 -10.53
N ASN A 6 5.10 6.10 -9.44
CA ASN A 6 6.50 6.52 -9.45
C ASN A 6 7.44 5.33 -9.73
N VAL A 7 7.30 4.24 -8.99
CA VAL A 7 8.11 3.02 -9.18
C VAL A 7 7.98 2.50 -10.61
N ALA A 8 6.77 2.33 -11.11
CA ALA A 8 6.54 1.83 -12.47
C ALA A 8 7.14 2.77 -13.52
N SER A 9 6.95 4.08 -13.38
CA SER A 9 7.56 5.06 -14.30
C SER A 9 9.09 5.13 -14.19
N SER A 10 9.68 4.62 -13.11
CA SER A 10 11.13 4.58 -12.91
C SER A 10 11.78 3.30 -13.40
N GLU A 11 11.04 2.19 -13.43
CA GLU A 11 11.59 0.85 -13.69
C GLU A 11 11.23 0.28 -15.07
N ILE A 12 10.07 0.67 -15.66
CA ILE A 12 9.60 0.12 -16.92
C ILE A 12 9.31 1.22 -17.95
N TYR A 13 9.33 0.87 -19.22
CA TYR A 13 9.17 1.84 -20.30
C TYR A 13 7.69 1.92 -20.75
N PRO A 14 7.14 3.14 -20.88
CA PRO A 14 5.72 3.32 -21.26
C PRO A 14 5.38 2.81 -22.65
N THR A 15 6.38 2.55 -23.50
CA THR A 15 6.23 2.04 -24.86
C THR A 15 6.08 0.51 -24.94
N TRP A 16 6.20 -0.20 -23.81
CA TRP A 16 6.04 -1.65 -23.79
C TRP A 16 4.59 -2.08 -24.05
N PRO A 17 4.38 -3.33 -24.55
CA PRO A 17 3.04 -3.88 -24.72
C PRO A 17 2.21 -3.80 -23.43
N GLU A 18 0.92 -3.50 -23.52
CA GLU A 18 0.07 -3.31 -22.33
C GLU A 18 0.05 -4.55 -21.42
N ALA A 19 0.10 -5.76 -21.97
CA ALA A 19 0.17 -7.00 -21.19
C ALA A 19 1.43 -7.05 -20.33
N ALA A 20 2.58 -6.62 -20.86
CA ALA A 20 3.83 -6.52 -20.11
C ALA A 20 3.74 -5.46 -19.02
N LEU A 21 3.21 -4.27 -19.33
CA LEU A 21 3.01 -3.20 -18.35
C LEU A 21 2.14 -3.67 -17.18
N ARG A 22 0.99 -4.30 -17.47
CA ARG A 22 0.07 -4.82 -16.45
C ARG A 22 0.70 -5.90 -15.57
N ALA A 23 1.44 -6.85 -16.16
CA ALA A 23 2.13 -7.89 -15.41
C ALA A 23 3.19 -7.31 -14.47
N ASN A 24 4.01 -6.37 -14.95
CA ASN A 24 5.00 -5.69 -14.14
C ASN A 24 4.37 -4.87 -13.01
N ILE A 25 3.34 -4.10 -13.29
CA ILE A 25 2.65 -3.26 -12.29
C ILE A 25 1.99 -4.14 -11.22
N LEU A 26 1.35 -5.26 -11.58
CA LEU A 26 0.82 -6.22 -10.61
C LEU A 26 1.93 -6.81 -9.72
N ALA A 27 3.07 -7.16 -10.30
CA ALA A 27 4.22 -7.63 -9.54
C ALA A 27 4.75 -6.54 -8.58
N GLN A 28 4.85 -5.28 -9.02
CA GLN A 28 5.29 -4.15 -8.20
C GLN A 28 4.32 -3.83 -7.05
N ILE A 29 3.00 -3.82 -7.32
CA ILE A 29 1.97 -3.67 -6.29
C ILE A 29 2.09 -4.77 -5.24
N THR A 30 2.15 -6.02 -5.70
CA THR A 30 2.17 -7.18 -4.83
C THR A 30 3.44 -7.25 -3.99
N TYR A 31 4.58 -6.90 -4.57
CA TYR A 31 5.86 -6.82 -3.86
C TYR A 31 5.79 -5.81 -2.70
N ALA A 32 5.31 -4.60 -2.97
CA ALA A 32 5.15 -3.58 -1.94
C ALA A 32 4.17 -4.02 -0.85
N LEU A 33 3.02 -4.60 -1.22
CA LEU A 33 2.06 -5.15 -0.27
C LEU A 33 2.64 -6.28 0.57
N ASN A 34 3.46 -7.16 0.00
CA ASN A 34 4.13 -8.22 0.75
C ASN A 34 5.08 -7.65 1.82
N ARG A 35 5.86 -6.62 1.50
CA ARG A 35 6.75 -5.95 2.46
C ARG A 35 5.98 -5.39 3.65
N ILE A 36 4.84 -4.73 3.39
CA ILE A 36 3.97 -4.18 4.43
C ILE A 36 3.28 -5.30 5.22
N TYR A 37 2.69 -6.27 4.55
CA TYR A 37 1.96 -7.36 5.16
C TYR A 37 2.82 -8.23 6.09
N THR A 38 4.06 -8.49 5.69
CA THR A 38 5.01 -9.29 6.47
C THR A 38 5.76 -8.48 7.53
N GLU A 39 5.54 -7.17 7.58
CA GLU A 39 6.31 -6.26 8.44
C GLU A 39 7.82 -6.48 8.30
N TRP A 40 8.29 -6.70 7.04
CA TRP A 40 9.65 -7.15 6.78
C TRP A 40 10.73 -6.30 7.46
N TYR A 41 10.66 -4.99 7.32
CA TYR A 41 11.60 -4.06 7.95
C TYR A 41 11.25 -3.75 9.42
N PRO A 42 9.98 -3.49 9.78
CA PRO A 42 9.59 -3.29 11.17
C PRO A 42 9.95 -4.46 12.08
N SER A 43 9.81 -5.72 11.60
CA SER A 43 10.22 -6.92 12.38
C SER A 43 11.73 -6.98 12.68
N GLN A 44 12.54 -6.24 11.94
CA GLN A 44 13.99 -6.12 12.13
C GLN A 44 14.38 -4.85 12.93
N GLY A 45 13.38 -4.08 13.39
CA GLY A 45 13.60 -2.87 14.20
C GLY A 45 13.77 -1.57 13.38
N TYR A 46 13.44 -1.59 12.09
CA TYR A 46 13.42 -0.38 11.27
C TYR A 46 12.05 0.32 11.38
N ASP A 47 12.02 1.63 11.16
CA ASP A 47 10.84 2.48 11.22
C ASP A 47 10.22 2.79 9.85
N PHE A 48 10.49 1.96 8.86
CA PHE A 48 9.95 2.06 7.50
C PHE A 48 9.50 0.69 6.97
N ASP A 49 8.61 0.70 5.96
CA ASP A 49 8.04 -0.52 5.37
C ASP A 49 8.79 -1.01 4.12
N ILE A 50 9.43 -0.10 3.39
CA ILE A 50 10.10 -0.38 2.11
C ILE A 50 11.20 0.65 1.84
N THR A 51 12.28 0.26 1.16
CA THR A 51 13.33 1.18 0.74
C THR A 51 13.07 1.74 -0.66
N ASN A 52 13.73 2.83 -1.00
CA ASN A 52 13.73 3.43 -2.34
C ASN A 52 14.89 2.94 -3.22
N SER A 53 15.50 1.82 -2.90
CA SER A 53 16.68 1.30 -3.57
C SER A 53 16.42 -0.01 -4.30
N ILE A 54 16.70 -0.06 -5.59
CA ILE A 54 16.62 -1.29 -6.41
C ILE A 54 17.57 -2.40 -5.94
N ALA A 55 18.54 -2.09 -5.09
CA ALA A 55 19.43 -3.10 -4.51
C ALA A 55 18.71 -3.95 -3.45
N TYR A 56 17.65 -3.42 -2.85
CA TYR A 56 16.89 -4.06 -1.78
C TYR A 56 15.44 -4.25 -2.14
N ASP A 57 14.77 -3.24 -2.72
CA ASP A 57 13.35 -3.25 -3.03
C ASP A 57 13.04 -2.64 -4.40
N GLN A 58 12.56 -1.40 -4.47
CA GLN A 58 11.99 -0.77 -5.67
C GLN A 58 12.60 0.61 -5.93
N ALA A 59 12.72 0.99 -7.21
CA ALA A 59 13.22 2.31 -7.60
C ALA A 59 12.15 3.38 -7.40
N PHE A 60 12.16 4.05 -6.25
CA PHE A 60 11.40 5.28 -6.06
C PHE A 60 12.33 6.48 -6.31
N VAL A 61 11.96 7.35 -7.25
CA VAL A 61 12.75 8.54 -7.62
C VAL A 61 11.90 9.77 -7.32
N GLN A 62 12.37 10.61 -6.39
CA GLN A 62 11.66 11.84 -6.03
C GLN A 62 11.50 12.74 -7.27
N ASP A 63 10.34 13.40 -7.37
CA ASP A 63 9.98 14.32 -8.47
C ASP A 63 10.01 13.68 -9.88
N ARG A 64 9.84 12.36 -9.96
CA ARG A 64 9.74 11.62 -11.21
C ARG A 64 8.50 12.01 -12.00
N ASP A 65 8.67 12.36 -13.27
CA ASP A 65 7.55 12.49 -14.19
C ASP A 65 6.84 11.14 -14.38
N ILE A 66 5.54 11.13 -14.16
CA ILE A 66 4.70 9.95 -14.28
C ILE A 66 4.15 9.84 -15.70
N PHE A 67 4.39 8.72 -16.35
CA PHE A 67 3.84 8.46 -17.69
C PHE A 67 2.32 8.24 -17.62
N GLU A 68 1.57 8.87 -18.52
CA GLU A 68 0.11 8.87 -18.52
C GLU A 68 -0.49 7.46 -18.61
N ASN A 69 0.01 6.63 -19.52
CA ASN A 69 -0.48 5.25 -19.69
C ASN A 69 -0.14 4.37 -18.47
N VAL A 70 1.01 4.55 -17.85
CA VAL A 70 1.38 3.89 -16.59
C VAL A 70 0.43 4.31 -15.48
N SER A 71 0.17 5.62 -15.34
CA SER A 71 -0.77 6.16 -14.36
C SER A 71 -2.17 5.56 -14.52
N ARG A 72 -2.69 5.49 -15.76
CA ARG A 72 -3.97 4.88 -16.09
C ARG A 72 -4.02 3.41 -15.66
N ILE A 73 -3.03 2.62 -16.04
CA ILE A 73 -2.99 1.20 -15.69
C ILE A 73 -2.93 1.01 -14.17
N VAL A 74 -2.10 1.77 -13.47
CA VAL A 74 -2.05 1.71 -12.00
C VAL A 74 -3.42 2.01 -11.40
N ASP A 75 -4.12 3.06 -11.87
CA ASP A 75 -5.44 3.41 -11.33
C ASP A 75 -6.48 2.32 -11.56
N GLU A 76 -6.40 1.59 -12.69
CA GLU A 76 -7.29 0.47 -13.02
C GLU A 76 -7.07 -0.78 -12.15
N ILE A 77 -5.81 -1.11 -11.82
CA ILE A 77 -5.47 -2.38 -11.17
C ILE A 77 -4.90 -2.25 -9.77
N PHE A 78 -4.88 -1.04 -9.19
CA PHE A 78 -4.24 -0.78 -7.89
C PHE A 78 -4.79 -1.65 -6.74
N ASN A 79 -6.05 -2.04 -6.83
CA ASN A 79 -6.73 -2.89 -5.85
C ASN A 79 -6.67 -4.38 -6.21
N SER A 80 -5.70 -4.76 -7.03
CA SER A 80 -5.45 -6.15 -7.40
C SER A 80 -4.02 -6.55 -7.01
N TYR A 81 -3.86 -7.79 -6.56
CA TYR A 81 -2.55 -8.32 -6.19
C TYR A 81 -2.48 -9.83 -6.33
N VAL A 82 -1.27 -10.36 -6.47
CA VAL A 82 -1.01 -11.79 -6.67
C VAL A 82 -0.95 -12.50 -5.30
N VAL A 83 -1.57 -13.68 -5.23
CA VAL A 83 -1.54 -14.59 -4.07
C VAL A 83 -1.18 -16.00 -4.54
N GLN A 84 -0.79 -16.87 -3.62
CA GLN A 84 -0.88 -18.33 -3.86
C GLN A 84 -2.34 -18.76 -3.78
N GLN A 85 -2.74 -19.73 -4.58
CA GLN A 85 -4.08 -20.31 -4.54
C GLN A 85 -4.43 -20.77 -3.12
N GLY A 86 -5.60 -20.35 -2.65
CA GLY A 86 -6.07 -20.62 -1.29
C GLY A 86 -5.48 -19.73 -0.19
N SER A 87 -4.66 -18.73 -0.54
CA SER A 87 -4.11 -17.72 0.38
C SER A 87 -4.72 -16.35 0.13
N VAL A 88 -4.69 -15.49 1.14
CA VAL A 88 -4.99 -14.06 1.04
C VAL A 88 -3.74 -13.19 1.22
N ALA A 89 -2.62 -13.81 1.61
CA ALA A 89 -1.36 -13.10 1.80
C ALA A 89 -0.76 -12.70 0.45
N PRO A 90 -0.31 -11.45 0.27
CA PRO A 90 0.37 -11.03 -0.94
C PRO A 90 1.61 -11.90 -1.19
N TYR A 91 1.71 -12.43 -2.41
CA TYR A 91 2.86 -13.25 -2.80
C TYR A 91 4.15 -12.42 -2.83
N PHE A 92 5.29 -13.02 -2.53
CA PHE A 92 6.57 -12.32 -2.69
C PHE A 92 6.97 -12.32 -4.17
N THR A 93 6.45 -11.36 -4.92
CA THR A 93 6.66 -11.21 -6.36
C THR A 93 8.00 -10.56 -6.68
N GLN A 94 9.10 -11.25 -6.39
CA GLN A 94 10.44 -10.77 -6.72
C GLN A 94 10.61 -10.62 -8.23
N TYR A 95 11.31 -9.56 -8.65
CA TYR A 95 11.58 -9.27 -10.05
C TYR A 95 12.93 -8.58 -10.24
N CYS A 96 13.41 -8.53 -11.47
CA CYS A 96 14.57 -7.74 -11.87
C CYS A 96 14.46 -7.27 -13.33
N SER A 97 15.34 -6.39 -13.79
CA SER A 97 15.29 -5.92 -15.18
C SER A 97 15.41 -7.06 -16.20
N GLY A 98 16.23 -8.07 -15.92
CA GLY A 98 16.47 -9.19 -16.84
C GLY A 98 17.40 -8.88 -18.02
N ALA A 99 17.86 -7.63 -18.15
CA ALA A 99 18.67 -7.20 -19.30
C ALA A 99 20.09 -7.75 -19.28
N ALA A 100 20.65 -8.04 -18.09
CA ALA A 100 22.06 -8.40 -17.94
C ALA A 100 22.31 -9.71 -17.19
N ARG A 101 21.28 -10.28 -16.55
CA ARG A 101 21.40 -11.51 -15.74
C ARG A 101 20.06 -12.22 -15.59
N GLN A 102 20.12 -13.51 -15.26
CA GLN A 102 18.94 -14.27 -14.91
C GLN A 102 18.31 -13.73 -13.60
N CYS A 103 16.99 -13.52 -13.63
CA CYS A 103 16.21 -13.12 -12.46
C CYS A 103 15.86 -14.32 -11.58
N ALA A 104 15.76 -14.10 -10.28
CA ALA A 104 15.20 -15.09 -9.35
C ALA A 104 13.64 -15.10 -9.35
N GLY A 105 13.01 -14.25 -10.15
CA GLY A 105 11.57 -14.10 -10.31
C GLY A 105 11.27 -13.54 -11.70
N LEU A 106 10.34 -12.58 -11.78
CA LEU A 106 9.93 -12.00 -13.05
C LEU A 106 11.08 -11.19 -13.69
N SER A 107 11.35 -11.46 -14.96
CA SER A 107 12.20 -10.63 -15.81
C SER A 107 11.37 -9.54 -16.46
N GLN A 108 11.64 -8.27 -16.16
CA GLN A 108 10.87 -7.15 -16.73
C GLN A 108 10.96 -7.14 -18.26
N TRP A 109 12.15 -7.29 -18.84
CA TRP A 109 12.30 -7.41 -20.31
C TRP A 109 11.69 -8.70 -20.86
N GLY A 110 11.79 -9.82 -20.12
CA GLY A 110 11.17 -11.07 -20.54
C GLY A 110 9.64 -11.00 -20.62
N THR A 111 9.00 -10.10 -19.85
CA THR A 111 7.55 -9.86 -19.99
C THR A 111 7.19 -9.27 -21.35
N VAL A 112 8.08 -8.45 -21.92
CA VAL A 112 7.88 -7.88 -23.26
C VAL A 112 7.90 -8.99 -24.32
N GLU A 113 8.89 -9.88 -24.25
CA GLU A 113 9.01 -11.01 -25.17
C GLU A 113 7.77 -11.93 -25.12
N LEU A 114 7.25 -12.22 -23.92
CA LEU A 114 6.03 -13.01 -23.74
C LEU A 114 4.79 -12.28 -24.26
N ALA A 115 4.66 -10.98 -23.98
CA ALA A 115 3.55 -10.18 -24.48
C ALA A 115 3.53 -10.09 -26.02
N GLU A 116 4.70 -9.99 -26.67
CA GLU A 116 4.83 -10.02 -28.12
C GLU A 116 4.45 -11.39 -28.72
N GLN A 117 4.57 -12.47 -27.94
CA GLN A 117 4.09 -13.81 -28.29
C GLN A 117 2.59 -14.00 -28.04
N GLY A 118 1.89 -12.98 -27.51
CA GLY A 118 0.46 -12.99 -27.29
C GLY A 118 0.02 -13.44 -25.89
N TYR A 119 0.95 -13.59 -24.95
CA TYR A 119 0.61 -13.90 -23.55
C TYR A 119 -0.11 -12.72 -22.89
N GLY A 120 -1.20 -13.01 -22.17
CA GLY A 120 -1.89 -12.04 -21.33
C GLY A 120 -1.15 -11.78 -20.00
N PRO A 121 -1.53 -10.72 -19.24
CA PRO A 121 -0.83 -10.36 -18.01
C PRO A 121 -0.79 -11.49 -16.98
N TYR A 122 -1.87 -12.26 -16.84
CA TYR A 122 -1.95 -13.38 -15.90
C TYR A 122 -1.06 -14.55 -16.32
N GLU A 123 -1.07 -14.90 -17.60
CA GLU A 123 -0.21 -15.95 -18.16
C GLU A 123 1.28 -15.60 -18.02
N ILE A 124 1.63 -14.31 -18.17
CA ILE A 124 2.98 -13.81 -17.92
C ILE A 124 3.37 -14.00 -16.45
N LEU A 125 2.48 -13.68 -15.51
CA LEU A 125 2.74 -13.89 -14.10
C LEU A 125 2.87 -15.38 -13.75
N GLN A 126 2.03 -16.25 -14.31
CA GLN A 126 2.13 -17.70 -14.14
C GLN A 126 3.46 -18.26 -14.69
N TYR A 127 3.93 -17.76 -15.81
CA TYR A 127 5.22 -18.18 -16.39
C TYR A 127 6.39 -17.98 -15.39
N TYR A 128 6.37 -16.88 -14.61
CA TYR A 128 7.44 -16.57 -13.67
C TYR A 128 7.22 -17.09 -12.25
N TYR A 129 5.98 -17.16 -11.79
CA TYR A 129 5.65 -17.49 -10.41
C TYR A 129 4.96 -18.85 -10.24
N GLY A 130 4.68 -19.55 -11.36
CA GLY A 130 4.05 -20.87 -11.37
C GLY A 130 2.54 -20.83 -11.51
N ASP A 131 1.96 -21.96 -11.86
CA ASP A 131 0.52 -22.10 -12.16
C ASP A 131 -0.38 -22.04 -10.91
N ASN A 132 0.21 -22.12 -9.71
CA ASN A 132 -0.51 -22.12 -8.43
C ASN A 132 -0.70 -20.71 -7.85
N ILE A 133 -0.61 -19.67 -8.65
CA ILE A 133 -0.94 -18.31 -8.27
C ILE A 133 -2.38 -17.95 -8.65
N ASP A 134 -2.90 -16.92 -8.01
CA ASP A 134 -4.18 -16.32 -8.33
C ASP A 134 -4.09 -14.79 -8.18
N ILE A 135 -5.07 -14.05 -8.70
CA ILE A 135 -5.17 -12.60 -8.56
C ILE A 135 -6.41 -12.27 -7.71
N VAL A 136 -6.18 -11.72 -6.53
CA VAL A 136 -7.24 -11.04 -5.78
C VAL A 136 -7.55 -9.72 -6.49
N SER A 137 -8.79 -9.54 -6.92
CA SER A 137 -9.27 -8.31 -7.53
C SER A 137 -10.25 -7.60 -6.61
N ASN A 138 -10.36 -6.28 -6.76
CA ASN A 138 -11.26 -5.45 -5.95
C ASN A 138 -11.01 -5.53 -4.43
N ALA A 139 -9.75 -5.69 -4.03
CA ALA A 139 -9.38 -5.59 -2.63
C ALA A 139 -9.83 -4.24 -2.05
N PRO A 140 -10.35 -4.21 -0.81
CA PRO A 140 -10.74 -2.96 -0.19
C PRO A 140 -9.52 -2.03 -0.05
N ILE A 141 -9.65 -0.82 -0.59
CA ILE A 141 -8.63 0.22 -0.45
C ILE A 141 -8.97 1.01 0.80
N ALA A 142 -8.04 1.06 1.76
CA ALA A 142 -8.17 1.96 2.89
C ALA A 142 -8.33 3.41 2.39
N PRO A 143 -9.19 4.22 3.01
CA PRO A 143 -9.32 5.63 2.65
C PRO A 143 -7.93 6.29 2.67
N ASN A 144 -7.65 7.11 1.68
CA ASN A 144 -6.40 7.87 1.65
C ASN A 144 -6.41 8.89 2.79
N ILE A 145 -5.80 8.52 3.90
CA ILE A 145 -5.61 9.44 5.03
C ILE A 145 -4.40 10.32 4.69
N PRO A 146 -4.55 11.64 4.69
CA PRO A 146 -3.44 12.54 4.41
C PRO A 146 -2.30 12.37 5.41
N SER A 147 -1.16 12.97 5.13
CA SER A 147 -0.06 13.06 6.10
C SER A 147 -0.49 13.87 7.32
N TYR A 148 0.19 13.65 8.44
CA TYR A 148 -0.06 14.41 9.66
C TYR A 148 -0.04 15.93 9.39
N PRO A 149 -1.06 16.68 9.82
CA PRO A 149 -1.20 18.10 9.48
C PRO A 149 -0.20 19.03 10.19
N GLY A 150 0.68 18.49 11.03
CA GLY A 150 1.67 19.26 11.79
C GLY A 150 1.13 19.92 13.07
N ILE A 151 -0.17 19.79 13.35
CA ILE A 151 -0.82 20.34 14.54
C ILE A 151 -1.57 19.21 15.26
N PRO A 152 -1.29 18.97 16.56
CA PRO A 152 -1.99 17.96 17.33
C PRO A 152 -3.49 18.25 17.46
N LEU A 153 -4.32 17.22 17.20
CA LEU A 153 -5.77 17.32 17.39
C LEU A 153 -6.13 16.92 18.83
N ARG A 154 -6.95 17.72 19.48
CA ARG A 154 -7.35 17.54 20.88
C ARG A 154 -8.72 18.15 21.13
N LEU A 155 -9.24 17.98 22.33
CA LEU A 155 -10.52 18.56 22.74
C LEU A 155 -10.67 20.02 22.28
N GLY A 156 -11.73 20.30 21.53
CA GLY A 156 -12.02 21.61 20.95
C GLY A 156 -11.39 21.85 19.57
N SER A 157 -10.53 20.96 19.06
CA SER A 157 -10.11 21.01 17.65
C SER A 157 -11.29 20.78 16.72
N ALA A 158 -11.30 21.43 15.55
CA ALA A 158 -12.35 21.25 14.56
C ALA A 158 -11.77 21.28 13.12
N GLY A 159 -12.39 20.56 12.22
CA GLY A 159 -12.04 20.53 10.80
C GLY A 159 -12.07 19.13 10.18
N GLU A 160 -11.61 19.05 8.93
CA GLU A 160 -11.65 17.80 8.17
C GLU A 160 -10.68 16.74 8.71
N ASP A 161 -9.55 17.17 9.28
CA ASP A 161 -8.60 16.25 9.92
C ASP A 161 -9.24 15.54 11.13
N VAL A 162 -10.03 16.27 11.95
CA VAL A 162 -10.79 15.67 13.05
C VAL A 162 -11.82 14.68 12.52
N ARG A 163 -12.58 15.07 11.48
CA ARG A 163 -13.55 14.17 10.85
C ARG A 163 -12.91 12.91 10.30
N THR A 164 -11.73 13.03 9.71
CA THR A 164 -10.95 11.91 9.21
C THR A 164 -10.62 10.94 10.34
N ILE A 165 -10.09 11.43 11.46
CA ILE A 165 -9.75 10.60 12.63
C ILE A 165 -10.99 9.94 13.23
N GLN A 166 -12.10 10.66 13.38
CA GLN A 166 -13.36 10.11 13.89
C GLN A 166 -13.84 8.91 13.05
N ARG A 167 -13.87 9.06 11.73
CA ARG A 167 -14.28 7.97 10.82
C ARG A 167 -13.32 6.78 10.88
N GLN A 168 -12.01 7.04 10.99
CA GLN A 168 -11.04 5.96 11.07
C GLN A 168 -11.11 5.21 12.40
N LEU A 169 -11.29 5.91 13.52
CA LEU A 169 -11.48 5.26 14.83
C LEU A 169 -12.72 4.37 14.84
N ASN A 170 -13.84 4.80 14.25
CA ASN A 170 -15.03 3.96 14.13
C ASN A 170 -14.74 2.72 13.26
N ARG A 171 -14.10 2.89 12.09
CA ARG A 171 -13.71 1.76 11.24
C ARG A 171 -12.78 0.76 11.97
N ILE A 172 -11.82 1.26 12.72
CA ILE A 172 -10.91 0.42 13.52
C ILE A 172 -11.69 -0.25 14.65
N GLY A 173 -12.65 0.45 15.24
CA GLY A 173 -13.55 -0.04 16.29
C GLY A 173 -14.34 -1.29 15.88
N ASP A 174 -14.65 -1.46 14.60
CA ASP A 174 -15.31 -2.69 14.07
C ASP A 174 -14.50 -3.96 14.41
N ASN A 175 -13.17 -3.86 14.42
CA ASN A 175 -12.26 -4.97 14.77
C ASN A 175 -11.77 -4.92 16.22
N TYR A 176 -11.88 -3.77 16.87
CA TYR A 176 -11.43 -3.50 18.25
C TYR A 176 -12.57 -2.91 19.09
N PRO A 177 -13.56 -3.71 19.53
CA PRO A 177 -14.77 -3.24 20.20
C PRO A 177 -14.55 -2.48 21.53
N ALA A 178 -13.33 -2.49 22.06
CA ALA A 178 -12.96 -1.68 23.22
C ALA A 178 -12.79 -0.18 22.89
N ILE A 179 -12.67 0.19 21.61
CA ILE A 179 -12.71 1.57 21.16
C ILE A 179 -14.19 1.97 21.05
N PRO A 180 -14.66 2.95 21.83
CA PRO A 180 -16.06 3.36 21.78
C PRO A 180 -16.39 4.00 20.42
N GLU A 181 -17.57 3.68 19.89
CA GLU A 181 -18.06 4.28 18.66
C GLU A 181 -18.36 5.77 18.87
N ILE A 182 -17.83 6.61 17.99
CA ILE A 182 -18.09 8.05 17.97
C ILE A 182 -19.37 8.28 17.16
N GLN A 183 -20.44 8.72 17.84
CA GLN A 183 -21.78 8.86 17.23
C GLN A 183 -21.83 9.97 16.19
N GLN A 184 -21.09 11.06 16.37
CA GLN A 184 -21.07 12.19 15.46
C GLN A 184 -19.68 12.39 14.87
N THR A 185 -19.50 11.99 13.60
CA THR A 185 -18.26 12.22 12.86
C THR A 185 -18.35 13.56 12.09
N ASP A 186 -18.61 14.63 12.83
CA ASP A 186 -18.89 15.97 12.29
C ASP A 186 -17.62 16.85 12.15
N GLY A 187 -16.48 16.33 12.62
CA GLY A 187 -15.23 17.07 12.58
C GLY A 187 -15.02 17.97 13.81
N ILE A 188 -15.79 17.80 14.89
CA ILE A 188 -15.57 18.47 16.17
C ILE A 188 -14.99 17.47 17.17
N PHE A 189 -13.79 17.77 17.73
CA PHE A 189 -13.14 16.90 18.69
C PHE A 189 -13.80 17.08 20.07
N THR A 190 -14.71 16.18 20.38
CA THR A 190 -15.50 16.16 21.61
C THR A 190 -14.84 15.27 22.68
N PRO A 191 -15.33 15.27 23.95
CA PRO A 191 -14.91 14.30 24.96
C PRO A 191 -15.10 12.84 24.52
N GLU A 192 -16.11 12.52 23.72
CA GLU A 192 -16.33 11.21 23.14
C GLU A 192 -15.18 10.81 22.18
N THR A 193 -14.76 11.76 21.34
CA THR A 193 -13.60 11.57 20.44
C THR A 193 -12.31 11.37 21.27
N GLU A 194 -12.11 12.13 22.32
CA GLU A 194 -10.94 12.00 23.23
C GLU A 194 -10.90 10.62 23.89
N GLU A 195 -12.03 10.12 24.36
CA GLU A 195 -12.12 8.78 24.96
C GLU A 195 -11.76 7.68 23.94
N ALA A 196 -12.28 7.76 22.73
CA ALA A 196 -11.95 6.84 21.66
C ALA A 196 -10.46 6.85 21.32
N VAL A 197 -9.84 8.04 21.26
CA VAL A 197 -8.38 8.20 21.07
C VAL A 197 -7.61 7.56 22.22
N ARG A 198 -7.97 7.79 23.48
CA ARG A 198 -7.30 7.18 24.65
C ARG A 198 -7.38 5.66 24.62
N LYS A 199 -8.53 5.10 24.26
CA LYS A 199 -8.70 3.64 24.10
C LYS A 199 -7.87 3.09 22.96
N PHE A 200 -7.83 3.77 21.83
CA PHE A 200 -6.95 3.44 20.72
C PHE A 200 -5.48 3.43 21.17
N GLN A 201 -5.01 4.51 21.80
CA GLN A 201 -3.64 4.63 22.30
C GLN A 201 -3.30 3.51 23.29
N GLN A 202 -4.23 3.14 24.18
CA GLN A 202 -4.05 2.04 25.12
C GLN A 202 -3.85 0.69 24.40
N ILE A 203 -4.69 0.39 23.40
CA ILE A 203 -4.64 -0.88 22.65
C ILE A 203 -3.33 -1.01 21.88
N PHE A 204 -2.86 0.09 21.29
CA PHE A 204 -1.69 0.11 20.42
C PHE A 204 -0.39 0.57 21.10
N ASN A 205 -0.35 0.57 22.45
CA ASN A 205 0.81 0.92 23.28
C ASN A 205 1.42 2.29 22.96
N LEU A 206 0.56 3.28 22.69
CA LEU A 206 0.94 4.68 22.54
C LEU A 206 0.78 5.44 23.88
N GLU A 207 1.29 6.67 23.95
CA GLU A 207 1.03 7.58 25.06
C GLU A 207 -0.46 7.88 25.17
N GLN A 208 -1.08 7.57 26.33
CA GLN A 208 -2.53 7.63 26.54
C GLN A 208 -2.98 9.03 26.95
N ASP A 209 -2.60 10.05 26.22
CA ASP A 209 -2.90 11.45 26.49
C ASP A 209 -4.25 11.94 25.89
N GLY A 210 -4.86 11.15 25.02
CA GLY A 210 -6.08 11.51 24.31
C GLY A 210 -5.87 12.54 23.19
N ILE A 211 -4.62 12.81 22.83
CA ILE A 211 -4.24 13.77 21.78
C ILE A 211 -3.79 13.00 20.55
N VAL A 212 -4.28 13.40 19.38
CA VAL A 212 -3.80 12.84 18.13
C VAL A 212 -2.59 13.65 17.66
N GLY A 213 -1.43 13.30 18.22
CA GLY A 213 -0.13 13.74 17.72
C GLY A 213 0.34 12.91 16.53
N GLU A 214 1.56 13.17 16.07
CA GLU A 214 2.12 12.52 14.88
C GLU A 214 2.12 10.98 14.98
N ALA A 215 2.59 10.41 16.09
CA ALA A 215 2.61 8.97 16.30
C ALA A 215 1.21 8.34 16.28
N THR A 216 0.24 8.96 16.95
CA THR A 216 -1.16 8.51 16.98
C THR A 216 -1.80 8.62 15.60
N TRP A 217 -1.55 9.72 14.87
CA TRP A 217 -2.04 9.93 13.52
C TRP A 217 -1.58 8.83 12.56
N TYR A 218 -0.27 8.58 12.51
CA TYR A 218 0.26 7.56 11.61
C TYR A 218 -0.14 6.14 12.03
N LYS A 219 -0.29 5.86 13.32
CA LYS A 219 -0.81 4.57 13.77
C LYS A 219 -2.27 4.35 13.31
N ILE A 220 -3.12 5.38 13.39
CA ILE A 220 -4.49 5.34 12.84
C ILE A 220 -4.49 5.19 11.32
N LYS A 221 -3.57 5.86 10.64
CA LYS A 221 -3.45 5.84 9.18
C LYS A 221 -3.12 4.46 8.63
N TYR A 222 -2.29 3.69 9.34
CA TYR A 222 -1.75 2.41 8.85
C TYR A 222 -2.47 1.17 9.40
N LEU A 223 -3.59 1.35 10.08
CA LEU A 223 -4.50 0.29 10.52
C LEU A 223 -5.77 0.27 9.69
#